data_3c4775bc0ab6e1b31e1136ea7f984804
#
_entry.id   3c4775bc0ab6e1b31e1136ea7f984804
#
_cell.length_a   1.000
_cell.length_b   1.000
_cell.length_c   1.000
_cell.angle_alpha   90.00
_cell.angle_beta   90.00
_cell.angle_gamma   90.00
#
_symmetry.space_group_name_H-M   'P 1'
#
loop_
_entity.id
_entity.type
_entity.pdbx_description
1 polymer ?
#
loop_
_entity_poly.entity_id
_entity_poly.type
_entity_poly.pdbx_seq_one_letter_code
_entity_poly.pdbx_strand_id
1 'polypeptide(L)'
;MFRKTKIVCTLGPSTDKEGVLKRLIEEGMNVARFNFSHGDHEEQLGRLQMLQKLRKELKRPVAALLDTKGPEIRLRDFTDGKVELKDGQTFTLTTDEIMGDAKRVSITYKNLPEDVKPGDRILIDDGLIGMEVKEIKVTSGAKADKDGNKPKDIICQVLNGGVISNRKGVNVPNVELSMPYISEKDYGDIVFAVEHDYDFIAASFVRTADDVLAIRKILAEKGGEDINIIAKIENMQGVQNIDDIIRVSDGIMVARGDMGVEIPLEDVPVIQKMIIKKVYDAGKKVITATQMLDSMMKHPRPTRAEATDVANAIYDGTSAIMLSGETAAGMYPIEALKTMVRIAVRTEQDINYLQRFKMRKTMSNPDVTNAISHATCTMAGDLNAAAIITVTKSGRTARMVSKYRPNCPIIGGCLTEKIYRQLALSWGVIPLMIEEKTQAEELFDYAVDAAEAAGIISKGDVVVLTAGVPLGVSGTTNLIKVQVAGHILVEGQGIGTQKISANLCVCHNEE
;
A
#
# COMPACT_ATOMS: atom_id res chain seq x y z
N MET A 1 5.17 2.08 -22.91
CA MET A 1 3.92 1.32 -22.66
C MET A 1 3.42 1.66 -21.26
N PHE A 2 2.13 1.91 -21.09
CA PHE A 2 1.53 2.27 -19.80
C PHE A 2 1.44 1.05 -18.90
N ARG A 3 1.93 1.17 -17.64
CA ARG A 3 1.83 0.15 -16.60
C ARG A 3 0.64 0.46 -15.68
N LYS A 4 -0.21 -0.52 -15.43
CA LYS A 4 -1.42 -0.41 -14.61
C LYS A 4 -1.13 -0.63 -13.12
N THR A 5 -0.35 -1.67 -12.79
CA THR A 5 0.07 -1.99 -11.41
C THR A 5 1.05 -0.94 -10.89
N LYS A 6 0.82 -0.41 -9.70
CA LYS A 6 1.63 0.63 -9.10
C LYS A 6 2.83 0.04 -8.36
N ILE A 7 3.88 0.85 -8.17
CA ILE A 7 5.08 0.43 -7.42
C ILE A 7 5.34 1.40 -6.28
N VAL A 8 5.50 0.81 -5.10
CA VAL A 8 5.92 1.48 -3.87
C VAL A 8 7.39 1.17 -3.64
N CYS A 9 8.22 2.19 -3.43
CA CYS A 9 9.63 2.01 -3.09
C CYS A 9 9.92 2.60 -1.71
N THR A 10 10.58 1.83 -0.85
CA THR A 10 11.01 2.31 0.46
C THR A 10 12.27 3.14 0.32
N LEU A 11 12.25 4.33 0.92
CA LEU A 11 13.40 5.22 1.00
C LEU A 11 14.32 4.82 2.16
N GLY A 12 15.60 5.07 2.01
CA GLY A 12 16.62 4.75 3.01
C GLY A 12 18.02 5.12 2.51
N PRO A 13 19.07 4.65 3.18
CA PRO A 13 20.46 5.03 2.88
C PRO A 13 20.89 4.88 1.42
N SER A 14 20.32 3.89 0.70
CA SER A 14 20.64 3.70 -0.72
C SER A 14 19.99 4.76 -1.62
N THR A 15 18.83 5.28 -1.21
CA THR A 15 18.13 6.34 -1.95
C THR A 15 18.63 7.74 -1.60
N ASP A 16 19.38 7.90 -0.49
CA ASP A 16 19.99 9.17 -0.08
C ASP A 16 21.22 9.52 -0.95
N LYS A 17 21.75 8.54 -1.70
CA LYS A 17 22.85 8.76 -2.64
C LYS A 17 22.41 9.70 -3.77
N GLU A 18 23.33 10.57 -4.20
CA GLU A 18 23.06 11.57 -5.24
C GLU A 18 22.43 10.96 -6.50
N GLY A 19 21.34 11.55 -6.95
CA GLY A 19 20.63 11.17 -8.17
C GLY A 19 19.77 9.91 -8.08
N VAL A 20 19.89 9.07 -7.05
CA VAL A 20 19.16 7.80 -6.96
C VAL A 20 17.65 8.02 -6.85
N LEU A 21 17.20 8.88 -5.93
CA LEU A 21 15.77 9.17 -5.77
C LEU A 21 15.16 9.75 -7.06
N LYS A 22 15.88 10.65 -7.74
CA LYS A 22 15.46 11.20 -9.04
C LYS A 22 15.24 10.09 -10.06
N ARG A 23 16.23 9.18 -10.18
CA ARG A 23 16.14 8.02 -11.09
C ARG A 23 14.98 7.10 -10.75
N LEU A 24 14.69 6.84 -9.48
CA LEU A 24 13.54 6.03 -9.08
C LEU A 24 12.22 6.66 -9.54
N ILE A 25 12.07 7.99 -9.43
CA ILE A 25 10.88 8.70 -9.92
C ILE A 25 10.78 8.58 -11.45
N GLU A 26 11.86 8.80 -12.17
CA GLU A 26 11.92 8.70 -13.65
C GLU A 26 11.62 7.29 -14.15
N GLU A 27 12.10 6.26 -13.46
CA GLU A 27 11.93 4.84 -13.82
C GLU A 27 10.58 4.26 -13.39
N GLY A 28 9.74 5.04 -12.72
CA GLY A 28 8.32 4.71 -12.51
C GLY A 28 7.90 4.37 -11.09
N MET A 29 8.61 4.84 -10.07
CA MET A 29 8.11 4.83 -8.69
C MET A 29 6.84 5.67 -8.59
N ASN A 30 5.78 5.10 -8.00
CA ASN A 30 4.50 5.78 -7.81
C ASN A 30 4.31 6.31 -6.39
N VAL A 31 4.87 5.60 -5.41
CA VAL A 31 4.76 5.95 -3.99
C VAL A 31 6.12 5.77 -3.33
N ALA A 32 6.55 6.76 -2.58
CA ALA A 32 7.70 6.69 -1.71
C ALA A 32 7.24 6.31 -0.28
N ARG A 33 7.73 5.19 0.24
CA ARG A 33 7.47 4.73 1.60
C ARG A 33 8.58 5.16 2.53
N PHE A 34 8.19 5.77 3.64
CA PHE A 34 9.06 6.21 4.73
C PHE A 34 8.81 5.29 5.93
N ASN A 35 9.79 4.46 6.27
CA ASN A 35 9.68 3.51 7.37
C ASN A 35 10.09 4.15 8.69
N PHE A 36 9.13 4.52 9.53
CA PHE A 36 9.33 5.17 10.82
C PHE A 36 9.74 4.21 11.96
N SER A 37 9.88 2.91 11.65
CA SER A 37 10.58 1.99 12.56
C SER A 37 12.08 2.25 12.63
N HIS A 38 12.64 2.99 11.66
CA HIS A 38 14.05 3.34 11.54
C HIS A 38 14.23 4.85 11.34
N GLY A 39 15.37 5.37 11.82
CA GLY A 39 15.69 6.80 11.73
C GLY A 39 14.86 7.66 12.70
N ASP A 40 15.13 8.93 12.69
CA ASP A 40 14.40 9.94 13.43
C ASP A 40 13.58 10.87 12.52
N HIS A 41 12.81 11.79 13.10
CA HIS A 41 11.98 12.73 12.36
C HIS A 41 12.79 13.67 11.46
N GLU A 42 14.00 14.06 11.86
CA GLU A 42 14.87 14.96 11.08
C GLU A 42 15.35 14.27 9.79
N GLU A 43 15.81 13.03 9.90
CA GLU A 43 16.23 12.21 8.76
C GLU A 43 15.07 11.98 7.77
N GLN A 44 13.89 11.62 8.29
CA GLN A 44 12.69 11.40 7.46
C GLN A 44 12.21 12.70 6.80
N LEU A 45 12.32 13.83 7.49
CA LEU A 45 11.97 15.14 6.94
C LEU A 45 12.89 15.52 5.78
N GLY A 46 14.19 15.28 5.91
CA GLY A 46 15.16 15.53 4.84
C GLY A 46 14.83 14.76 3.56
N ARG A 47 14.49 13.46 3.69
CA ARG A 47 14.03 12.62 2.56
C ARG A 47 12.72 13.14 1.97
N LEU A 48 11.77 13.56 2.80
CA LEU A 48 10.49 14.09 2.33
C LEU A 48 10.67 15.39 1.54
N GLN A 49 11.48 16.31 2.03
CA GLN A 49 11.79 17.57 1.35
C GLN A 49 12.45 17.31 -0.03
N MET A 50 13.36 16.35 -0.11
CA MET A 50 13.96 15.95 -1.39
C MET A 50 12.91 15.38 -2.34
N LEU A 51 12.01 14.51 -1.86
CA LEU A 51 10.89 13.99 -2.66
C LEU A 51 10.00 15.13 -3.16
N GLN A 52 9.61 16.06 -2.28
CA GLN A 52 8.75 17.20 -2.63
C GLN A 52 9.39 18.09 -3.71
N LYS A 53 10.69 18.33 -3.62
CA LYS A 53 11.44 19.06 -4.65
C LYS A 53 11.43 18.32 -5.98
N LEU A 54 11.83 17.06 -5.99
CA LEU A 54 11.99 16.27 -7.21
C LEU A 54 10.66 16.01 -7.93
N ARG A 55 9.57 15.66 -7.19
CA ARG A 55 8.26 15.45 -7.82
C ARG A 55 7.70 16.70 -8.48
N LYS A 56 8.02 17.89 -7.95
CA LYS A 56 7.65 19.18 -8.53
C LYS A 56 8.48 19.47 -9.78
N GLU A 57 9.79 19.28 -9.73
CA GLU A 57 10.69 19.45 -10.88
C GLU A 57 10.33 18.54 -12.05
N LEU A 58 10.06 17.28 -11.74
CA LEU A 58 9.77 16.24 -12.74
C LEU A 58 8.28 16.21 -13.15
N LYS A 59 7.42 17.01 -12.49
CA LYS A 59 5.96 17.02 -12.69
C LYS A 59 5.35 15.60 -12.59
N ARG A 60 5.74 14.86 -11.55
CA ARG A 60 5.28 13.48 -11.30
C ARG A 60 4.49 13.40 -9.99
N PRO A 61 3.30 12.73 -9.98
CA PRO A 61 2.46 12.60 -8.80
C PRO A 61 2.95 11.50 -7.84
N VAL A 62 4.20 11.57 -7.40
CA VAL A 62 4.70 10.57 -6.45
C VAL A 62 4.15 10.88 -5.06
N ALA A 63 3.40 9.93 -4.51
CA ALA A 63 2.82 10.06 -3.18
C ALA A 63 3.83 9.73 -2.08
N ALA A 64 3.63 10.31 -0.90
CA ALA A 64 4.39 10.00 0.31
C ALA A 64 3.54 9.13 1.25
N LEU A 65 4.09 8.00 1.67
CA LEU A 65 3.47 7.04 2.58
C LEU A 65 4.33 6.90 3.83
N LEU A 66 3.81 7.31 4.99
CA LEU A 66 4.42 7.10 6.29
C LEU A 66 4.00 5.72 6.83
N ASP A 67 4.97 4.86 7.12
CA ASP A 67 4.75 3.54 7.69
C ASP A 67 5.11 3.56 9.17
N THR A 68 4.10 3.40 10.04
CA THR A 68 4.26 3.48 11.50
C THR A 68 5.01 2.27 12.04
N LYS A 69 5.58 2.42 13.22
CA LYS A 69 6.22 1.31 13.91
C LYS A 69 5.20 0.27 14.38
N GLY A 70 4.10 0.73 14.95
CA GLY A 70 3.07 -0.11 15.54
C GLY A 70 3.47 -0.75 16.89
N PRO A 71 2.55 -1.51 17.48
CA PRO A 71 2.77 -2.17 18.77
C PRO A 71 3.70 -3.37 18.61
N GLU A 72 4.95 -3.21 19.02
CA GLU A 72 5.98 -4.26 19.03
C GLU A 72 6.39 -4.66 20.45
N ILE A 73 6.60 -5.95 20.64
CA ILE A 73 7.29 -6.47 21.83
C ILE A 73 8.75 -6.73 21.47
N ARG A 74 9.68 -6.29 22.30
CA ARG A 74 11.11 -6.52 22.11
C ARG A 74 11.77 -7.04 23.38
N LEU A 75 12.84 -7.81 23.18
CA LEU A 75 13.81 -8.06 24.25
C LEU A 75 14.52 -6.76 24.59
N ARG A 76 14.98 -6.67 25.85
CA ARG A 76 15.92 -5.64 26.27
C ARG A 76 17.38 -6.09 26.02
N ASP A 77 18.33 -5.36 26.59
CA ASP A 77 19.74 -5.57 26.33
C ASP A 77 20.31 -6.73 27.15
N PHE A 78 21.29 -7.45 26.58
CA PHE A 78 22.08 -8.49 27.22
C PHE A 78 23.41 -7.91 27.69
N THR A 79 23.97 -8.44 28.79
CA THR A 79 25.26 -8.01 29.36
C THR A 79 26.39 -8.09 28.32
N ASP A 80 26.44 -9.18 27.54
CA ASP A 80 27.46 -9.40 26.52
C ASP A 80 26.96 -9.05 25.09
N GLY A 81 25.83 -8.35 24.98
CA GLY A 81 25.21 -7.96 23.72
C GLY A 81 24.48 -9.08 22.99
N LYS A 82 24.86 -10.34 23.25
CA LYS A 82 24.24 -11.54 22.66
C LYS A 82 24.46 -12.75 23.54
N VAL A 83 23.58 -13.76 23.39
CA VAL A 83 23.73 -15.06 24.04
C VAL A 83 23.35 -16.17 23.07
N GLU A 84 23.92 -17.37 23.28
CA GLU A 84 23.57 -18.58 22.54
C GLU A 84 22.62 -19.44 23.39
N LEU A 85 21.46 -19.77 22.85
CA LEU A 85 20.48 -20.66 23.45
C LEU A 85 20.56 -22.03 22.83
N LYS A 86 20.36 -23.09 23.64
CA LYS A 86 20.38 -24.47 23.21
C LYS A 86 18.99 -25.06 23.16
N ASP A 87 18.80 -26.04 22.28
CA ASP A 87 17.55 -26.80 22.20
C ASP A 87 17.23 -27.45 23.57
N GLY A 88 15.96 -27.34 23.97
CA GLY A 88 15.48 -27.90 25.23
C GLY A 88 15.86 -27.12 26.50
N GLN A 89 16.68 -26.08 26.37
CA GLN A 89 17.07 -25.25 27.53
C GLN A 89 15.84 -24.48 28.07
N THR A 90 15.82 -24.29 29.38
CA THR A 90 14.89 -23.35 30.01
C THR A 90 15.41 -21.93 29.86
N PHE A 91 14.56 -21.01 29.37
CA PHE A 91 14.86 -19.60 29.25
C PHE A 91 13.69 -18.75 29.76
N THR A 92 13.97 -17.70 30.49
CA THR A 92 12.94 -16.88 31.14
C THR A 92 12.84 -15.51 30.52
N LEU A 93 11.64 -15.13 30.08
CA LEU A 93 11.30 -13.75 29.75
C LEU A 93 10.72 -13.10 31.01
N THR A 94 11.27 -11.96 31.42
CA THR A 94 10.85 -11.31 32.67
C THR A 94 10.38 -9.87 32.45
N THR A 95 9.40 -9.44 33.23
CA THR A 95 8.99 -8.04 33.27
C THR A 95 9.83 -7.19 34.25
N ASP A 96 10.73 -7.85 35.01
CA ASP A 96 11.73 -7.17 35.83
C ASP A 96 12.80 -6.49 34.96
N GLU A 97 13.27 -5.32 35.37
CA GLU A 97 14.25 -4.56 34.60
C GLU A 97 15.68 -5.02 34.94
N ILE A 98 16.17 -5.96 34.15
CA ILE A 98 17.50 -6.56 34.31
C ILE A 98 18.29 -6.51 33.01
N MET A 99 19.61 -6.59 33.10
CA MET A 99 20.44 -6.98 31.99
C MET A 99 20.31 -8.50 31.76
N GLY A 100 20.08 -8.87 30.51
CA GLY A 100 19.89 -10.26 30.13
C GLY A 100 21.16 -11.09 30.17
N ASP A 101 21.02 -12.38 30.38
CA ASP A 101 22.08 -13.39 30.37
C ASP A 101 21.61 -14.68 29.63
N ALA A 102 22.37 -15.76 29.73
CA ALA A 102 22.02 -17.04 29.11
C ALA A 102 20.80 -17.75 29.72
N LYS A 103 20.20 -17.22 30.81
CA LYS A 103 19.06 -17.82 31.52
C LYS A 103 17.79 -16.98 31.43
N ARG A 104 17.92 -15.66 31.33
CA ARG A 104 16.77 -14.74 31.34
C ARG A 104 17.07 -13.40 30.71
N VAL A 105 16.03 -12.71 30.24
CA VAL A 105 16.09 -11.36 29.68
C VAL A 105 14.79 -10.59 29.95
N SER A 106 14.91 -9.27 30.12
CA SER A 106 13.74 -8.39 30.22
C SER A 106 13.05 -8.20 28.87
N ILE A 107 11.73 -8.00 28.92
CA ILE A 107 10.89 -7.65 27.76
C ILE A 107 10.31 -6.24 27.92
N THR A 108 9.97 -5.60 26.80
CA THR A 108 9.41 -4.25 26.78
C THR A 108 7.96 -4.19 27.23
N TYR A 109 7.16 -5.24 26.95
CA TYR A 109 5.73 -5.29 27.25
C TYR A 109 5.47 -6.01 28.57
N LYS A 110 5.14 -5.20 29.62
CA LYS A 110 5.03 -5.70 30.99
C LYS A 110 3.78 -6.57 31.25
N ASN A 111 2.73 -6.44 30.42
CA ASN A 111 1.51 -7.22 30.57
C ASN A 111 1.52 -8.55 29.81
N LEU A 112 2.61 -8.87 29.10
CA LEU A 112 2.69 -10.13 28.36
C LEU A 112 2.38 -11.38 29.23
N PRO A 113 2.80 -11.46 30.52
CA PRO A 113 2.44 -12.59 31.38
C PRO A 113 0.94 -12.76 31.64
N GLU A 114 0.12 -11.72 31.42
CA GLU A 114 -1.34 -11.78 31.55
C GLU A 114 -2.03 -12.28 30.28
N ASP A 115 -1.37 -12.08 29.13
CA ASP A 115 -1.92 -12.41 27.83
C ASP A 115 -1.59 -13.84 27.41
N VAL A 116 -0.45 -14.41 27.87
CA VAL A 116 0.00 -15.75 27.51
C VAL A 116 -0.36 -16.80 28.57
N LYS A 117 -0.38 -18.05 28.15
CA LYS A 117 -0.64 -19.22 29.02
C LYS A 117 0.33 -20.37 28.69
N PRO A 118 0.50 -21.36 29.59
CA PRO A 118 1.27 -22.55 29.29
C PRO A 118 0.79 -23.24 28.00
N GLY A 119 1.73 -23.61 27.14
CA GLY A 119 1.50 -24.17 25.80
C GLY A 119 1.54 -23.15 24.67
N ASP A 120 1.45 -21.86 24.94
CA ASP A 120 1.60 -20.83 23.91
C ASP A 120 3.03 -20.76 23.39
N ARG A 121 3.16 -20.42 22.11
CA ARG A 121 4.47 -20.23 21.48
C ARG A 121 4.91 -18.78 21.54
N ILE A 122 6.20 -18.58 21.79
CA ILE A 122 6.88 -17.29 21.68
C ILE A 122 7.99 -17.45 20.65
N LEU A 123 8.04 -16.52 19.70
CA LEU A 123 9.04 -16.46 18.65
C LEU A 123 9.93 -15.25 18.87
N ILE A 124 11.24 -15.42 18.66
CA ILE A 124 12.23 -14.34 18.81
C ILE A 124 13.02 -14.21 17.52
N ASP A 125 13.41 -12.97 17.18
CA ASP A 125 14.22 -12.63 16.01
C ASP A 125 13.58 -13.16 14.70
N ASP A 126 12.39 -12.64 14.40
CA ASP A 126 11.62 -13.01 13.19
C ASP A 126 11.37 -14.51 13.05
N GLY A 127 11.18 -15.18 14.18
CA GLY A 127 10.87 -16.61 14.22
C GLY A 127 12.10 -17.54 14.17
N LEU A 128 13.31 -17.00 14.17
CA LEU A 128 14.53 -17.82 14.17
C LEU A 128 14.67 -18.67 15.42
N ILE A 129 14.19 -18.19 16.57
CA ILE A 129 14.17 -18.92 17.84
C ILE A 129 12.72 -19.11 18.27
N GLY A 130 12.31 -20.37 18.42
CA GLY A 130 10.99 -20.73 18.95
C GLY A 130 11.09 -21.21 20.40
N MET A 131 10.11 -20.79 21.21
CA MET A 131 9.97 -21.18 22.60
C MET A 131 8.51 -21.58 22.89
N GLU A 132 8.32 -22.42 23.89
CA GLU A 132 7.00 -22.77 24.44
C GLU A 132 6.90 -22.32 25.88
N VAL A 133 5.84 -21.63 26.22
CA VAL A 133 5.56 -21.21 27.61
C VAL A 133 5.25 -22.45 28.47
N LYS A 134 5.98 -22.65 29.56
CA LYS A 134 5.77 -23.76 30.49
C LYS A 134 5.10 -23.30 31.79
N GLU A 135 5.47 -22.16 32.33
CA GLU A 135 4.99 -21.65 33.61
C GLU A 135 5.04 -20.13 33.62
N ILE A 136 4.10 -19.50 34.32
CA ILE A 136 4.11 -18.08 34.62
C ILE A 136 4.06 -17.91 36.13
N LYS A 137 4.98 -17.12 36.70
CA LYS A 137 5.05 -16.88 38.14
C LYS A 137 5.55 -15.49 38.50
N VAL A 138 5.29 -15.08 39.69
CA VAL A 138 5.85 -13.82 40.27
C VAL A 138 7.37 -13.99 40.39
N THR A 139 8.12 -12.99 39.93
CA THR A 139 9.60 -13.00 40.03
C THR A 139 10.04 -13.04 41.48
N SER A 140 10.82 -14.03 41.83
CA SER A 140 11.30 -14.24 43.21
C SER A 140 12.25 -13.12 43.63
N GLY A 141 11.97 -12.48 44.77
CA GLY A 141 12.81 -11.44 45.35
C GLY A 141 12.70 -10.05 44.70
N ALA A 142 11.88 -9.89 43.65
CA ALA A 142 11.67 -8.61 43.01
C ALA A 142 10.81 -7.66 43.86
N LYS A 143 11.14 -6.37 43.82
CA LYS A 143 10.36 -5.31 44.45
C LYS A 143 9.15 -4.99 43.57
N ALA A 144 8.04 -4.64 44.22
CA ALA A 144 6.89 -4.10 43.52
C ALA A 144 7.23 -2.72 42.91
N ASP A 145 6.60 -2.41 41.77
CA ASP A 145 6.68 -1.10 41.16
C ASP A 145 5.92 -0.02 41.96
N LYS A 146 5.85 1.19 41.42
CA LYS A 146 5.17 2.33 42.05
C LYS A 146 3.68 2.11 42.26
N ASP A 147 3.09 1.24 41.45
CA ASP A 147 1.66 0.89 41.43
C ASP A 147 1.36 -0.37 42.25
N GLY A 148 2.39 -0.95 42.90
CA GLY A 148 2.26 -2.14 43.74
C GLY A 148 2.33 -3.47 42.97
N ASN A 149 2.56 -3.46 41.68
CA ASN A 149 2.66 -4.65 40.83
C ASN A 149 4.03 -5.30 41.00
N LYS A 150 4.04 -6.61 41.21
CA LYS A 150 5.30 -7.37 41.22
C LYS A 150 5.63 -7.86 39.83
N PRO A 151 6.90 -7.78 39.40
CA PRO A 151 7.34 -8.39 38.15
C PRO A 151 6.99 -9.88 38.07
N LYS A 152 6.75 -10.36 36.81
CA LYS A 152 6.44 -11.74 36.53
C LYS A 152 7.45 -12.33 35.55
N ASP A 153 7.69 -13.61 35.69
CA ASP A 153 8.54 -14.44 34.85
C ASP A 153 7.68 -15.35 33.99
N ILE A 154 7.93 -15.37 32.69
CA ILE A 154 7.42 -16.34 31.74
C ILE A 154 8.54 -17.36 31.51
N ILE A 155 8.39 -18.55 32.07
CA ILE A 155 9.36 -19.62 31.93
C ILE A 155 9.05 -20.40 30.68
N CYS A 156 10.01 -20.40 29.75
CA CYS A 156 9.88 -21.01 28.43
C CYS A 156 10.88 -22.17 28.30
N GLN A 157 10.51 -23.14 27.46
CA GLN A 157 11.42 -24.14 26.93
C GLN A 157 11.80 -23.75 25.50
N VAL A 158 13.09 -23.65 25.21
CA VAL A 158 13.61 -23.40 23.86
C VAL A 158 13.34 -24.62 22.99
N LEU A 159 12.63 -24.41 21.87
CA LEU A 159 12.30 -25.47 20.92
C LEU A 159 13.41 -25.69 19.90
N ASN A 160 14.03 -24.59 19.45
CA ASN A 160 15.20 -24.58 18.61
C ASN A 160 16.14 -23.45 19.03
N GLY A 161 17.38 -23.82 19.27
CA GLY A 161 18.41 -22.91 19.76
C GLY A 161 19.00 -22.03 18.66
N GLY A 162 19.86 -21.11 19.08
CA GLY A 162 20.56 -20.16 18.24
C GLY A 162 21.04 -18.95 19.01
N VAL A 163 21.64 -18.00 18.30
CA VAL A 163 22.15 -16.76 18.91
C VAL A 163 21.05 -15.71 18.91
N ILE A 164 20.75 -15.16 20.08
CA ILE A 164 19.88 -14.00 20.25
C ILE A 164 20.70 -12.81 20.72
N SER A 165 20.30 -11.59 20.33
CA SER A 165 21.00 -10.35 20.65
C SER A 165 20.06 -9.29 21.19
N ASN A 166 20.62 -8.11 21.53
CA ASN A 166 19.90 -6.98 22.05
C ASN A 166 18.71 -6.57 21.17
N ARG A 167 17.61 -6.23 21.80
CA ARG A 167 16.43 -5.57 21.21
C ARG A 167 15.74 -6.33 20.08
N LYS A 168 15.88 -7.66 20.05
CA LYS A 168 15.20 -8.50 19.07
C LYS A 168 13.69 -8.50 19.28
N GLY A 169 12.94 -8.61 18.19
CA GLY A 169 11.48 -8.71 18.21
C GLY A 169 11.01 -9.99 18.92
N VAL A 170 9.87 -9.89 19.58
CA VAL A 170 9.16 -10.99 20.22
C VAL A 170 7.76 -11.07 19.63
N ASN A 171 7.43 -12.18 19.00
CA ASN A 171 6.13 -12.46 18.45
C ASN A 171 5.44 -13.57 19.25
N VAL A 172 4.12 -13.49 19.37
CA VAL A 172 3.31 -14.44 20.13
C VAL A 172 2.14 -14.91 19.26
N PRO A 173 2.36 -15.89 18.36
CA PRO A 173 1.36 -16.35 17.42
C PRO A 173 0.08 -16.84 18.11
N ASN A 174 -1.08 -16.49 17.55
CA ASN A 174 -2.41 -16.88 18.02
C ASN A 174 -2.79 -16.41 19.43
N VAL A 175 -2.08 -15.43 20.00
CA VAL A 175 -2.42 -14.80 21.27
C VAL A 175 -2.95 -13.40 21.03
N GLU A 176 -4.10 -13.09 21.62
CA GLU A 176 -4.65 -11.73 21.61
C GLU A 176 -3.94 -10.90 22.69
N LEU A 177 -3.18 -9.90 22.24
CA LEU A 177 -2.44 -9.02 23.14
C LEU A 177 -3.32 -7.84 23.59
N SER A 178 -3.35 -7.59 24.91
CA SER A 178 -4.05 -6.45 25.51
C SER A 178 -3.28 -5.12 25.38
N MET A 179 -2.19 -5.13 24.61
CA MET A 179 -1.33 -3.98 24.36
C MET A 179 -2.11 -2.85 23.67
N PRO A 180 -2.02 -1.59 24.17
CA PRO A 180 -2.55 -0.43 23.46
C PRO A 180 -2.00 -0.33 22.04
N TYR A 181 -2.88 -0.04 21.09
CA TYR A 181 -2.49 0.00 19.68
C TYR A 181 -1.59 1.20 19.35
N ILE A 182 -1.91 2.38 19.86
CA ILE A 182 -1.15 3.61 19.65
C ILE A 182 -0.14 3.82 20.77
N SER A 183 1.15 3.78 20.43
CA SER A 183 2.24 4.19 21.32
C SER A 183 2.43 5.72 21.28
N GLU A 184 3.17 6.27 22.25
CA GLU A 184 3.59 7.69 22.20
C GLU A 184 4.35 8.02 20.91
N LYS A 185 5.21 7.09 20.48
CA LYS A 185 5.95 7.24 19.22
C LYS A 185 5.01 7.28 18.03
N ASP A 186 4.09 6.31 17.91
CA ASP A 186 3.15 6.26 16.80
C ASP A 186 2.25 7.50 16.78
N TYR A 187 1.83 8.00 17.95
CA TYR A 187 1.09 9.26 18.03
C TYR A 187 1.92 10.42 17.45
N GLY A 188 3.19 10.54 17.86
CA GLY A 188 4.09 11.56 17.34
C GLY A 188 4.31 11.44 15.82
N ASP A 189 4.45 10.22 15.31
CA ASP A 189 4.63 9.93 13.89
C ASP A 189 3.35 10.29 13.09
N ILE A 190 2.16 10.01 13.62
CA ILE A 190 0.89 10.39 12.98
C ILE A 190 0.72 11.92 12.93
N VAL A 191 1.05 12.61 14.02
CA VAL A 191 1.04 14.09 14.03
C VAL A 191 2.02 14.66 13.03
N PHE A 192 3.23 14.10 12.96
CA PHE A 192 4.23 14.46 11.95
C PHE A 192 3.71 14.27 10.52
N ALA A 193 2.95 13.20 10.25
CA ALA A 193 2.34 12.98 8.93
C ALA A 193 1.37 14.10 8.55
N VAL A 194 0.58 14.59 9.51
CA VAL A 194 -0.35 15.72 9.29
C VAL A 194 0.41 17.02 9.04
N GLU A 195 1.40 17.32 9.88
CA GLU A 195 2.20 18.57 9.80
C GLU A 195 3.00 18.68 8.50
N HIS A 196 3.37 17.56 7.90
CA HIS A 196 4.22 17.50 6.70
C HIS A 196 3.51 17.00 5.44
N ASP A 197 2.17 17.02 5.41
CA ASP A 197 1.33 16.72 4.23
C ASP A 197 1.63 15.35 3.59
N TYR A 198 1.74 14.30 4.41
CA TYR A 198 1.79 12.94 3.88
C TYR A 198 0.45 12.54 3.25
N ASP A 199 0.51 11.71 2.21
CA ASP A 199 -0.67 11.28 1.46
C ASP A 199 -1.32 10.02 2.05
N PHE A 200 -0.50 9.16 2.67
CA PHE A 200 -0.90 7.89 3.26
C PHE A 200 -0.21 7.64 4.60
N ILE A 201 -0.90 6.96 5.49
CA ILE A 201 -0.33 6.28 6.65
C ILE A 201 -0.53 4.78 6.46
N ALA A 202 0.56 4.00 6.45
CA ALA A 202 0.52 2.56 6.58
C ALA A 202 0.57 2.19 8.06
N ALA A 203 -0.51 1.63 8.55
CA ALA A 203 -0.72 1.31 9.95
C ALA A 203 -0.24 -0.10 10.25
N SER A 204 0.88 -0.25 10.99
CA SER A 204 1.49 -1.54 11.30
C SER A 204 0.69 -2.33 12.34
N PHE A 205 0.70 -3.65 12.21
CA PHE A 205 0.11 -4.62 13.15
C PHE A 205 -1.36 -4.37 13.48
N VAL A 206 -2.17 -4.01 12.48
CA VAL A 206 -3.62 -3.84 12.65
C VAL A 206 -4.26 -5.19 12.97
N ARG A 207 -5.01 -5.24 14.08
CA ARG A 207 -5.69 -6.43 14.59
C ARG A 207 -7.21 -6.35 14.39
N THR A 208 -7.77 -5.14 14.54
CA THR A 208 -9.22 -4.89 14.50
C THR A 208 -9.54 -3.57 13.78
N ALA A 209 -10.82 -3.36 13.49
CA ALA A 209 -11.31 -2.07 12.97
C ALA A 209 -11.03 -0.91 13.94
N ASP A 210 -11.08 -1.15 15.25
CA ASP A 210 -10.84 -0.13 16.28
C ASP A 210 -9.42 0.42 16.23
N ASP A 211 -8.44 -0.40 15.88
CA ASP A 211 -7.06 0.04 15.68
C ASP A 211 -6.98 1.12 14.57
N VAL A 212 -7.69 0.92 13.47
CA VAL A 212 -7.76 1.90 12.37
C VAL A 212 -8.53 3.15 12.80
N LEU A 213 -9.64 2.98 13.51
CA LEU A 213 -10.45 4.09 14.01
C LEU A 213 -9.70 4.94 15.04
N ALA A 214 -8.78 4.35 15.82
CA ALA A 214 -7.90 5.10 16.71
C ALA A 214 -7.00 6.08 15.93
N ILE A 215 -6.43 5.66 14.80
CA ILE A 215 -5.68 6.57 13.92
C ILE A 215 -6.60 7.63 13.31
N ARG A 216 -7.79 7.25 12.81
CA ARG A 216 -8.79 8.20 12.27
C ARG A 216 -9.11 9.31 13.25
N LYS A 217 -9.27 8.96 14.54
CA LYS A 217 -9.54 9.93 15.61
C LYS A 217 -8.42 10.95 15.73
N ILE A 218 -7.17 10.51 15.75
CA ILE A 218 -6.01 11.42 15.81
C ILE A 218 -5.96 12.32 14.60
N LEU A 219 -6.19 11.78 13.39
CA LEU A 219 -6.22 12.56 12.16
C LEU A 219 -7.32 13.64 12.21
N ALA A 220 -8.53 13.29 12.67
CA ALA A 220 -9.62 14.25 12.81
C ALA A 220 -9.29 15.36 13.82
N GLU A 221 -8.70 15.01 14.97
CA GLU A 221 -8.29 15.97 16.00
C GLU A 221 -7.17 16.93 15.52
N LYS A 222 -6.35 16.50 14.57
CA LYS A 222 -5.20 17.27 14.06
C LYS A 222 -5.44 17.91 12.69
N GLY A 223 -6.61 17.73 12.07
CA GLY A 223 -6.95 18.29 10.77
C GLY A 223 -6.32 17.56 9.58
N GLY A 224 -6.00 16.27 9.75
CA GLY A 224 -5.44 15.39 8.71
C GLY A 224 -6.44 14.37 8.15
N GLU A 225 -7.74 14.69 8.14
CA GLU A 225 -8.81 13.78 7.69
C GLU A 225 -8.67 13.34 6.24
N ASP A 226 -7.94 14.08 5.43
CA ASP A 226 -7.65 13.80 4.02
C ASP A 226 -6.52 12.78 3.82
N ILE A 227 -5.78 12.39 4.88
CA ILE A 227 -4.76 11.34 4.80
C ILE A 227 -5.44 9.97 4.76
N ASN A 228 -5.10 9.18 3.75
CA ASN A 228 -5.62 7.83 3.60
C ASN A 228 -4.87 6.83 4.50
N ILE A 229 -5.59 5.88 5.11
CA ILE A 229 -5.03 4.82 5.95
C ILE A 229 -4.96 3.51 5.18
N ILE A 230 -3.76 2.92 5.10
CA ILE A 230 -3.49 1.59 4.59
C ILE A 230 -3.24 0.66 5.79
N ALA A 231 -4.18 -0.21 6.11
CA ALA A 231 -4.01 -1.16 7.21
C ALA A 231 -3.08 -2.30 6.80
N LYS A 232 -2.04 -2.55 7.58
CA LYS A 232 -1.11 -3.67 7.34
C LYS A 232 -1.61 -4.91 8.09
N ILE A 233 -1.78 -5.99 7.34
CA ILE A 233 -2.20 -7.28 7.88
C ILE A 233 -0.97 -8.14 8.05
N GLU A 234 -0.63 -8.40 9.31
CA GLU A 234 0.64 -8.99 9.74
C GLU A 234 0.46 -10.15 10.74
N ASN A 235 -0.78 -10.40 11.18
CA ASN A 235 -1.10 -11.43 12.17
C ASN A 235 -2.47 -12.09 11.89
N MET A 236 -2.72 -13.22 12.54
CA MET A 236 -3.95 -13.99 12.33
C MET A 236 -5.21 -13.22 12.79
N GLN A 237 -5.14 -12.42 13.84
CA GLN A 237 -6.28 -11.62 14.31
C GLN A 237 -6.71 -10.60 13.25
N GLY A 238 -5.76 -9.94 12.58
CA GLY A 238 -6.04 -9.06 11.44
C GLY A 238 -6.67 -9.79 10.25
N VAL A 239 -6.23 -11.03 9.99
CA VAL A 239 -6.82 -11.87 8.94
C VAL A 239 -8.27 -12.24 9.27
N GLN A 240 -8.56 -12.61 10.52
CA GLN A 240 -9.90 -12.96 10.97
C GLN A 240 -10.87 -11.77 10.91
N ASN A 241 -10.40 -10.56 11.22
CA ASN A 241 -11.17 -9.32 11.22
C ASN A 241 -11.11 -8.55 9.91
N ILE A 242 -10.61 -9.16 8.83
CA ILE A 242 -10.29 -8.47 7.57
C ILE A 242 -11.45 -7.68 6.98
N ASP A 243 -12.67 -8.18 7.05
CA ASP A 243 -13.83 -7.51 6.46
C ASP A 243 -14.16 -6.19 7.18
N ASP A 244 -14.06 -6.18 8.49
CA ASP A 244 -14.28 -4.98 9.31
C ASP A 244 -13.14 -3.98 9.13
N ILE A 245 -11.90 -4.46 9.04
CA ILE A 245 -10.73 -3.62 8.77
C ILE A 245 -10.84 -2.98 7.38
N ILE A 246 -11.22 -3.74 6.35
CA ILE A 246 -11.46 -3.22 5.00
C ILE A 246 -12.51 -2.10 5.03
N ARG A 247 -13.57 -2.26 5.81
CA ARG A 247 -14.66 -1.28 5.86
C ARG A 247 -14.18 0.10 6.30
N VAL A 248 -13.30 0.19 7.31
CA VAL A 248 -12.85 1.44 7.93
C VAL A 248 -11.54 2.02 7.37
N SER A 249 -10.76 1.24 6.63
CA SER A 249 -9.50 1.65 6.00
C SER A 249 -9.70 2.10 4.55
N ASP A 250 -8.70 2.79 3.97
CA ASP A 250 -8.68 3.22 2.56
C ASP A 250 -7.97 2.21 1.64
N GLY A 251 -7.26 1.28 2.24
CA GLY A 251 -6.57 0.18 1.57
C GLY A 251 -5.94 -0.77 2.56
N ILE A 252 -5.39 -1.85 2.04
CA ILE A 252 -4.74 -2.91 2.81
C ILE A 252 -3.33 -3.15 2.26
N MET A 253 -2.38 -3.43 3.14
CA MET A 253 -1.08 -3.98 2.78
C MET A 253 -0.96 -5.41 3.30
N VAL A 254 -0.71 -6.34 2.40
CA VAL A 254 -0.34 -7.72 2.74
C VAL A 254 1.16 -7.73 3.02
N ALA A 255 1.53 -7.62 4.30
CA ALA A 255 2.91 -7.54 4.74
C ALA A 255 3.45 -8.95 5.05
N ARG A 256 3.89 -9.63 4.00
CA ARG A 256 4.19 -11.07 4.03
C ARG A 256 5.36 -11.46 4.93
N GLY A 257 6.30 -10.54 5.18
CA GLY A 257 7.43 -10.76 6.08
C GLY A 257 6.97 -11.05 7.50
N ASP A 258 6.30 -10.08 8.12
CA ASP A 258 5.79 -10.21 9.49
C ASP A 258 4.67 -11.25 9.58
N MET A 259 3.80 -11.31 8.55
CA MET A 259 2.75 -12.33 8.45
C MET A 259 3.35 -13.75 8.48
N GLY A 260 4.45 -14.01 7.77
CA GLY A 260 5.10 -15.33 7.73
C GLY A 260 5.82 -15.71 9.02
N VAL A 261 5.99 -14.79 9.97
CA VAL A 261 6.44 -15.09 11.33
C VAL A 261 5.28 -15.56 12.20
N GLU A 262 4.13 -14.92 12.05
CA GLU A 262 2.94 -15.15 12.89
C GLU A 262 2.04 -16.30 12.38
N ILE A 263 2.09 -16.60 11.09
CA ILE A 263 1.20 -17.53 10.39
C ILE A 263 2.03 -18.61 9.71
N PRO A 264 1.57 -19.87 9.64
CA PRO A 264 2.25 -20.91 8.89
C PRO A 264 2.56 -20.49 7.45
N LEU A 265 3.78 -20.73 6.98
CA LEU A 265 4.25 -20.24 5.67
C LEU A 265 3.38 -20.73 4.51
N GLU A 266 2.86 -21.94 4.60
CA GLU A 266 1.96 -22.54 3.60
C GLU A 266 0.61 -21.82 3.49
N ASP A 267 0.16 -21.14 4.54
CA ASP A 267 -1.11 -20.39 4.56
C ASP A 267 -0.97 -18.99 3.96
N VAL A 268 0.23 -18.40 3.99
CA VAL A 268 0.47 -17.04 3.52
C VAL A 268 0.01 -16.81 2.08
N PRO A 269 0.30 -17.67 1.08
CA PRO A 269 -0.18 -17.48 -0.29
C PRO A 269 -1.71 -17.56 -0.42
N VAL A 270 -2.36 -18.40 0.38
CA VAL A 270 -3.82 -18.54 0.40
C VAL A 270 -4.47 -17.27 0.97
N ILE A 271 -3.94 -16.79 2.09
CA ILE A 271 -4.38 -15.56 2.74
C ILE A 271 -4.15 -14.35 1.83
N GLN A 272 -2.99 -14.24 1.17
CA GLN A 272 -2.71 -13.19 0.19
C GLN A 272 -3.80 -13.13 -0.89
N LYS A 273 -4.11 -14.25 -1.52
CA LYS A 273 -5.14 -14.32 -2.57
C LYS A 273 -6.52 -13.91 -2.04
N MET A 274 -6.88 -14.37 -0.86
CA MET A 274 -8.14 -14.04 -0.21
C MET A 274 -8.24 -12.53 0.10
N ILE A 275 -7.21 -11.94 0.68
CA ILE A 275 -7.17 -10.51 1.01
C ILE A 275 -7.22 -9.68 -0.27
N ILE A 276 -6.37 -9.97 -1.27
CA ILE A 276 -6.37 -9.25 -2.54
C ILE A 276 -7.77 -9.25 -3.15
N LYS A 277 -8.44 -10.41 -3.19
CA LYS A 277 -9.78 -10.52 -3.74
C LYS A 277 -10.79 -9.67 -2.97
N LYS A 278 -10.83 -9.74 -1.64
CA LYS A 278 -11.76 -8.98 -0.80
C LYS A 278 -11.57 -7.46 -0.96
N VAL A 279 -10.33 -6.98 -0.94
CA VAL A 279 -9.99 -5.55 -1.09
C VAL A 279 -10.33 -5.06 -2.50
N TYR A 280 -10.03 -5.86 -3.50
CA TYR A 280 -10.38 -5.62 -4.89
C TYR A 280 -11.90 -5.51 -5.07
N ASP A 281 -12.67 -6.43 -4.49
CA ASP A 281 -14.13 -6.41 -4.54
C ASP A 281 -14.74 -5.21 -3.80
N ALA A 282 -14.09 -4.74 -2.73
CA ALA A 282 -14.47 -3.53 -2.02
C ALA A 282 -14.13 -2.22 -2.78
N GLY A 283 -13.39 -2.28 -3.89
CA GLY A 283 -12.94 -1.12 -4.66
C GLY A 283 -11.87 -0.29 -3.94
N LYS A 284 -11.12 -0.93 -3.04
CA LYS A 284 -10.03 -0.31 -2.29
C LYS A 284 -8.68 -0.73 -2.84
N LYS A 285 -7.62 -0.11 -2.34
CA LYS A 285 -6.24 -0.36 -2.78
C LYS A 285 -5.66 -1.53 -2.01
N VAL A 286 -4.92 -2.41 -2.66
CA VAL A 286 -4.14 -3.47 -2.01
C VAL A 286 -2.69 -3.40 -2.46
N ILE A 287 -1.77 -3.44 -1.50
CA ILE A 287 -0.33 -3.47 -1.71
C ILE A 287 0.17 -4.84 -1.30
N THR A 288 0.83 -5.56 -2.19
CA THR A 288 1.57 -6.79 -1.85
C THR A 288 3.01 -6.42 -1.56
N ALA A 289 3.47 -6.74 -0.34
CA ALA A 289 4.69 -6.22 0.21
C ALA A 289 5.62 -7.30 0.73
N THR A 290 6.90 -6.93 0.85
CA THR A 290 8.03 -7.65 1.44
C THR A 290 8.51 -8.86 0.64
N GLN A 291 9.83 -9.03 0.60
CA GLN A 291 10.54 -10.15 -0.01
C GLN A 291 10.17 -10.41 -1.49
N MET A 292 9.84 -9.37 -2.25
CA MET A 292 9.44 -9.54 -3.65
C MET A 292 10.64 -9.78 -4.58
N LEU A 293 11.72 -9.01 -4.40
CA LEU A 293 12.97 -9.14 -5.14
C LEU A 293 14.17 -9.11 -4.16
N ASP A 294 14.04 -9.75 -3.01
CA ASP A 294 14.97 -9.67 -1.87
C ASP A 294 16.42 -9.97 -2.24
N SER A 295 16.66 -10.95 -3.11
CA SER A 295 18.00 -11.27 -3.60
C SER A 295 18.69 -10.08 -4.30
N MET A 296 17.91 -9.14 -4.84
CA MET A 296 18.42 -7.93 -5.47
C MET A 296 18.96 -6.89 -4.48
N MET A 297 18.87 -7.11 -3.19
CA MET A 297 19.66 -6.36 -2.20
C MET A 297 21.15 -6.52 -2.45
N LYS A 298 21.60 -7.70 -2.88
CA LYS A 298 23.01 -8.05 -3.07
C LYS A 298 23.37 -8.46 -4.50
N HIS A 299 22.39 -8.76 -5.33
CA HIS A 299 22.59 -9.23 -6.70
C HIS A 299 21.87 -8.34 -7.72
N PRO A 300 22.45 -8.11 -8.92
CA PRO A 300 21.84 -7.25 -9.94
C PRO A 300 20.65 -7.90 -10.68
N ARG A 301 20.35 -9.17 -10.38
CA ARG A 301 19.21 -9.93 -10.96
C ARG A 301 18.50 -10.71 -9.88
N PRO A 302 17.15 -10.85 -9.98
CA PRO A 302 16.40 -11.66 -9.05
C PRO A 302 16.52 -13.15 -9.37
N THR A 303 16.09 -13.98 -8.44
CA THR A 303 15.84 -15.40 -8.69
C THR A 303 14.59 -15.57 -9.58
N ARG A 304 14.45 -16.78 -10.16
CA ARG A 304 13.25 -17.13 -10.93
C ARG A 304 11.99 -17.18 -10.06
N ALA A 305 12.14 -17.66 -8.81
CA ALA A 305 11.05 -17.71 -7.84
C ALA A 305 10.52 -16.30 -7.52
N GLU A 306 11.40 -15.32 -7.30
CA GLU A 306 11.01 -13.93 -7.04
C GLU A 306 10.30 -13.30 -8.24
N ALA A 307 10.80 -13.51 -9.47
CA ALA A 307 10.13 -13.02 -10.67
C ALA A 307 8.72 -13.62 -10.82
N THR A 308 8.56 -14.90 -10.48
CA THR A 308 7.27 -15.59 -10.46
C THR A 308 6.36 -15.04 -9.37
N ASP A 309 6.87 -14.75 -8.19
CA ASP A 309 6.10 -14.19 -7.07
C ASP A 309 5.53 -12.80 -7.42
N VAL A 310 6.36 -11.92 -7.97
CA VAL A 310 5.90 -10.60 -8.45
C VAL A 310 4.79 -10.76 -9.51
N ALA A 311 4.98 -11.64 -10.48
CA ALA A 311 3.97 -11.90 -11.50
C ALA A 311 2.68 -12.46 -10.90
N ASN A 312 2.76 -13.41 -9.95
CA ASN A 312 1.60 -13.99 -9.28
C ASN A 312 0.78 -12.96 -8.51
N ALA A 313 1.41 -12.04 -7.78
CA ALA A 313 0.70 -10.95 -7.11
C ALA A 313 -0.12 -10.09 -8.11
N ILE A 314 0.41 -9.86 -9.29
CA ILE A 314 -0.27 -9.13 -10.36
C ILE A 314 -1.41 -9.97 -10.97
N TYR A 315 -1.20 -11.27 -11.21
CA TYR A 315 -2.26 -12.19 -11.64
C TYR A 315 -3.38 -12.29 -10.60
N ASP A 316 -3.08 -12.22 -9.31
CA ASP A 316 -4.07 -12.20 -8.23
C ASP A 316 -4.91 -10.92 -8.22
N GLY A 317 -4.43 -9.84 -8.86
CA GLY A 317 -5.15 -8.58 -9.00
C GLY A 317 -4.72 -7.49 -8.00
N THR A 318 -3.52 -7.58 -7.42
CA THR A 318 -3.01 -6.52 -6.53
C THR A 318 -3.02 -5.14 -7.21
N SER A 319 -3.23 -4.09 -6.44
CA SER A 319 -3.19 -2.71 -6.96
C SER A 319 -1.77 -2.20 -7.09
N ALA A 320 -0.92 -2.62 -6.16
CA ALA A 320 0.48 -2.21 -6.12
C ALA A 320 1.36 -3.33 -5.56
N ILE A 321 2.62 -3.27 -5.91
CA ILE A 321 3.71 -4.13 -5.42
C ILE A 321 4.77 -3.24 -4.78
N MET A 322 5.48 -3.74 -3.77
CA MET A 322 6.39 -2.92 -2.98
C MET A 322 7.80 -3.50 -2.93
N LEU A 323 8.79 -2.62 -3.09
CA LEU A 323 10.20 -2.86 -2.77
C LEU A 323 10.50 -2.28 -1.39
N SER A 324 11.09 -3.08 -0.52
CA SER A 324 11.45 -2.73 0.86
C SER A 324 12.97 -2.48 0.96
N GLY A 325 13.72 -3.43 1.47
CA GLY A 325 15.17 -3.36 1.58
C GLY A 325 15.88 -3.18 0.24
N GLU A 326 15.29 -3.71 -0.84
CA GLU A 326 15.84 -3.65 -2.19
C GLU A 326 16.13 -2.23 -2.65
N THR A 327 15.29 -1.26 -2.27
CA THR A 327 15.50 0.17 -2.57
C THR A 327 16.07 0.94 -1.39
N ALA A 328 15.72 0.59 -0.14
CA ALA A 328 16.13 1.34 1.04
C ALA A 328 17.62 1.16 1.38
N ALA A 329 18.13 -0.06 1.31
CA ALA A 329 19.49 -0.43 1.74
C ALA A 329 20.24 -1.31 0.73
N GLY A 330 19.57 -1.75 -0.34
CA GLY A 330 20.16 -2.62 -1.36
C GLY A 330 21.25 -1.95 -2.18
N MET A 331 22.11 -2.77 -2.78
CA MET A 331 23.19 -2.32 -3.65
C MET A 331 22.69 -1.89 -5.04
N TYR A 332 21.49 -2.35 -5.45
CA TYR A 332 20.96 -2.20 -6.81
C TYR A 332 19.53 -1.61 -6.82
N PRO A 333 19.27 -0.45 -6.18
CA PRO A 333 17.91 0.08 -6.03
C PRO A 333 17.21 0.40 -7.35
N ILE A 334 17.97 0.95 -8.32
CA ILE A 334 17.43 1.32 -9.64
C ILE A 334 17.13 0.06 -10.46
N GLU A 335 18.04 -0.90 -10.46
CA GLU A 335 17.90 -2.17 -11.17
C GLU A 335 16.73 -3.00 -10.62
N ALA A 336 16.51 -2.98 -9.30
CA ALA A 336 15.38 -3.63 -8.64
C ALA A 336 14.05 -3.03 -9.14
N LEU A 337 13.93 -1.70 -9.14
CA LEU A 337 12.74 -1.03 -9.67
C LEU A 337 12.54 -1.34 -11.16
N LYS A 338 13.57 -1.22 -11.99
CA LYS A 338 13.50 -1.53 -13.42
C LYS A 338 13.05 -2.96 -13.68
N THR A 339 13.56 -3.90 -12.89
CA THR A 339 13.19 -5.31 -12.99
C THR A 339 11.72 -5.51 -12.63
N MET A 340 11.27 -4.93 -11.53
CA MET A 340 9.87 -4.97 -11.11
C MET A 340 8.94 -4.36 -12.18
N VAL A 341 9.32 -3.23 -12.77
CA VAL A 341 8.59 -2.61 -13.89
C VAL A 341 8.48 -3.56 -15.09
N ARG A 342 9.59 -4.20 -15.51
CA ARG A 342 9.57 -5.14 -16.64
C ARG A 342 8.67 -6.35 -16.39
N ILE A 343 8.73 -6.93 -15.18
CA ILE A 343 7.86 -8.06 -14.80
C ILE A 343 6.39 -7.60 -14.83
N ALA A 344 6.08 -6.44 -14.25
CA ALA A 344 4.72 -5.93 -14.22
C ALA A 344 4.16 -5.69 -15.62
N VAL A 345 4.90 -5.01 -16.49
CA VAL A 345 4.48 -4.74 -17.88
C VAL A 345 4.25 -6.03 -18.64
N ARG A 346 5.19 -7.00 -18.53
CA ARG A 346 5.07 -8.27 -19.25
C ARG A 346 3.88 -9.11 -18.75
N THR A 347 3.65 -9.13 -17.43
CA THR A 347 2.51 -9.85 -16.85
C THR A 347 1.19 -9.23 -17.28
N GLU A 348 1.09 -7.89 -17.26
CA GLU A 348 -0.12 -7.18 -17.70
C GLU A 348 -0.45 -7.39 -19.17
N GLN A 349 0.53 -7.59 -20.03
CA GLN A 349 0.34 -7.95 -21.45
C GLN A 349 -0.27 -9.34 -21.64
N ASP A 350 0.00 -10.26 -20.73
CA ASP A 350 -0.55 -11.62 -20.76
C ASP A 350 -2.00 -11.69 -20.24
N ILE A 351 -2.39 -10.74 -19.39
CA ILE A 351 -3.73 -10.71 -18.78
C ILE A 351 -4.76 -10.19 -19.78
N ASN A 352 -5.76 -11.03 -20.10
CA ASN A 352 -6.94 -10.59 -20.83
C ASN A 352 -7.94 -9.89 -19.89
N TYR A 353 -7.76 -8.59 -19.67
CA TYR A 353 -8.60 -7.78 -18.78
C TYR A 353 -10.07 -7.73 -19.23
N LEU A 354 -10.34 -7.70 -20.54
CA LEU A 354 -11.70 -7.69 -21.06
C LEU A 354 -12.46 -8.99 -20.73
N GLN A 355 -11.79 -10.13 -20.88
CA GLN A 355 -12.37 -11.42 -20.51
C GLN A 355 -12.57 -11.51 -18.99
N ARG A 356 -11.60 -11.08 -18.19
CA ARG A 356 -11.74 -11.02 -16.72
C ARG A 356 -12.91 -10.15 -16.29
N PHE A 357 -13.09 -9.00 -16.92
CA PHE A 357 -14.22 -8.11 -16.66
C PHE A 357 -15.56 -8.79 -16.97
N LYS A 358 -15.69 -9.44 -18.15
CA LYS A 358 -16.90 -10.16 -18.55
C LYS A 358 -17.28 -11.33 -17.63
N MET A 359 -16.26 -12.03 -17.08
CA MET A 359 -16.46 -13.15 -16.16
C MET A 359 -16.79 -12.72 -14.74
N ARG A 360 -16.65 -11.44 -14.41
CA ARG A 360 -16.93 -10.92 -13.08
C ARG A 360 -18.45 -10.89 -12.84
N LYS A 361 -18.92 -11.61 -11.81
CA LYS A 361 -20.32 -11.57 -11.41
C LYS A 361 -20.72 -10.16 -11.00
N THR A 362 -21.90 -9.71 -11.42
CA THR A 362 -22.51 -8.45 -10.98
C THR A 362 -22.63 -8.44 -9.47
N MET A 363 -22.26 -7.33 -8.84
CA MET A 363 -22.18 -7.25 -7.39
C MET A 363 -23.54 -7.32 -6.71
N SER A 364 -23.55 -7.92 -5.53
CA SER A 364 -24.72 -8.10 -4.66
C SER A 364 -25.26 -6.80 -4.03
N ASN A 365 -24.58 -5.67 -4.21
CA ASN A 365 -24.97 -4.40 -3.59
C ASN A 365 -25.22 -3.34 -4.67
N PRO A 366 -26.47 -3.14 -5.11
CA PRO A 366 -26.81 -2.16 -6.13
C PRO A 366 -26.70 -0.74 -5.56
N ASP A 367 -25.72 0.04 -6.04
CA ASP A 367 -25.65 1.48 -5.85
C ASP A 367 -25.33 2.16 -7.19
N VAL A 368 -25.76 3.43 -7.32
CA VAL A 368 -25.64 4.19 -8.56
C VAL A 368 -24.20 4.28 -9.03
N THR A 369 -23.27 4.54 -8.13
CA THR A 369 -21.84 4.69 -8.45
C THR A 369 -21.24 3.39 -9.01
N ASN A 370 -21.58 2.23 -8.43
CA ASN A 370 -21.17 0.93 -8.94
C ASN A 370 -21.75 0.66 -10.32
N ALA A 371 -23.06 0.91 -10.51
CA ALA A 371 -23.74 0.69 -11.79
C ALA A 371 -23.14 1.56 -12.90
N ILE A 372 -22.93 2.84 -12.65
CA ILE A 372 -22.33 3.78 -13.61
C ILE A 372 -20.88 3.40 -13.90
N SER A 373 -20.08 3.05 -12.90
CA SER A 373 -18.68 2.67 -13.10
C SER A 373 -18.55 1.37 -13.91
N HIS A 374 -19.45 0.40 -13.68
CA HIS A 374 -19.54 -0.82 -14.48
C HIS A 374 -19.93 -0.51 -15.93
N ALA A 375 -20.99 0.27 -16.14
CA ALA A 375 -21.46 0.68 -17.47
C ALA A 375 -20.37 1.46 -18.23
N THR A 376 -19.62 2.35 -17.54
CA THR A 376 -18.48 3.06 -18.10
C THR A 376 -17.41 2.11 -18.65
N CYS A 377 -17.04 1.09 -17.87
CA CYS A 377 -16.06 0.10 -18.30
C CYS A 377 -16.58 -0.80 -19.43
N THR A 378 -17.87 -1.16 -19.43
CA THR A 378 -18.52 -1.89 -20.52
C THR A 378 -18.47 -1.09 -21.81
N MET A 379 -18.90 0.17 -21.76
CA MET A 379 -18.90 1.07 -22.92
C MET A 379 -17.51 1.30 -23.47
N ALA A 380 -16.51 1.50 -22.58
CA ALA A 380 -15.12 1.64 -23.01
C ALA A 380 -14.59 0.38 -23.69
N GLY A 381 -14.96 -0.80 -23.21
CA GLY A 381 -14.62 -2.07 -23.83
C GLY A 381 -15.27 -2.28 -25.21
N ASP A 382 -16.58 -2.00 -25.32
CA ASP A 382 -17.35 -2.20 -26.55
C ASP A 382 -16.92 -1.22 -27.66
N LEU A 383 -16.55 0.01 -27.28
CA LEU A 383 -16.06 1.04 -28.21
C LEU A 383 -14.56 0.94 -28.48
N ASN A 384 -13.84 0.04 -27.81
CA ASN A 384 -12.37 0.01 -27.80
C ASN A 384 -11.77 1.40 -27.53
N ALA A 385 -12.32 2.09 -26.52
CA ALA A 385 -11.94 3.45 -26.18
C ALA A 385 -10.44 3.55 -25.81
N ALA A 386 -9.80 4.65 -26.19
CA ALA A 386 -8.40 4.90 -25.90
C ALA A 386 -8.17 5.13 -24.40
N ALA A 387 -9.15 5.75 -23.71
CA ALA A 387 -9.11 5.99 -22.26
C ALA A 387 -10.51 6.16 -21.69
N ILE A 388 -10.61 5.95 -20.38
CA ILE A 388 -11.71 6.45 -19.55
C ILE A 388 -11.22 7.70 -18.83
N ILE A 389 -11.92 8.82 -18.94
CA ILE A 389 -11.61 10.06 -18.24
C ILE A 389 -12.60 10.23 -17.10
N THR A 390 -12.08 10.32 -15.87
CA THR A 390 -12.88 10.60 -14.68
C THR A 390 -12.57 11.98 -14.17
N VAL A 391 -13.59 12.78 -13.93
CA VAL A 391 -13.44 14.07 -13.25
C VAL A 391 -13.88 13.88 -11.80
N THR A 392 -12.99 14.16 -10.85
CA THR A 392 -13.23 13.80 -9.47
C THR A 392 -12.62 14.80 -8.48
N LYS A 393 -13.43 15.22 -7.49
CA LYS A 393 -12.99 16.09 -6.40
C LYS A 393 -12.31 15.28 -5.26
N SER A 394 -12.74 14.05 -5.02
CA SER A 394 -12.26 13.19 -3.93
C SER A 394 -11.47 11.96 -4.40
N GLY A 395 -11.27 11.80 -5.70
CA GLY A 395 -10.68 10.59 -6.28
C GLY A 395 -11.60 9.36 -6.30
N ARG A 396 -12.84 9.46 -5.76
CA ARG A 396 -13.74 8.30 -5.62
C ARG A 396 -14.14 7.71 -6.97
N THR A 397 -14.54 8.53 -7.93
CA THR A 397 -14.93 8.09 -9.28
C THR A 397 -13.81 7.29 -9.93
N ALA A 398 -12.58 7.81 -9.94
CA ALA A 398 -11.42 7.12 -10.51
C ALA A 398 -11.16 5.77 -9.82
N ARG A 399 -11.27 5.71 -8.48
CA ARG A 399 -11.12 4.45 -7.72
C ARG A 399 -12.23 3.45 -8.05
N MET A 400 -13.47 3.90 -8.20
CA MET A 400 -14.59 3.03 -8.52
C MET A 400 -14.50 2.46 -9.94
N VAL A 401 -14.04 3.23 -10.92
CA VAL A 401 -13.72 2.72 -12.25
C VAL A 401 -12.52 1.76 -12.19
N SER A 402 -11.47 2.09 -11.46
CA SER A 402 -10.29 1.24 -11.24
C SER A 402 -10.64 -0.14 -10.67
N LYS A 403 -11.67 -0.24 -9.82
CA LYS A 403 -12.20 -1.49 -9.29
C LYS A 403 -12.57 -2.49 -10.39
N TYR A 404 -13.03 -2.04 -11.54
CA TYR A 404 -13.45 -2.90 -12.64
C TYR A 404 -12.34 -3.33 -13.57
N ARG A 405 -11.11 -2.81 -13.37
CA ARG A 405 -9.90 -3.18 -14.13
C ARG A 405 -10.11 -3.10 -15.66
N PRO A 406 -10.51 -1.95 -16.21
CA PRO A 406 -10.70 -1.81 -17.64
C PRO A 406 -9.40 -2.06 -18.42
N ASN A 407 -9.54 -2.43 -19.68
CA ASN A 407 -8.38 -2.67 -20.55
C ASN A 407 -7.63 -1.39 -20.90
N CYS A 408 -8.35 -0.27 -21.10
CA CYS A 408 -7.75 1.04 -21.35
C CYS A 408 -7.30 1.75 -20.06
N PRO A 409 -6.39 2.76 -20.14
CA PRO A 409 -6.02 3.59 -19.01
C PRO A 409 -7.21 4.40 -18.48
N ILE A 410 -7.15 4.72 -17.18
CA ILE A 410 -8.09 5.61 -16.50
C ILE A 410 -7.37 6.93 -16.24
N ILE A 411 -7.83 8.02 -16.84
CA ILE A 411 -7.31 9.36 -16.57
C ILE A 411 -8.11 9.93 -15.40
N GLY A 412 -7.43 10.17 -14.29
CA GLY A 412 -8.01 10.78 -13.10
C GLY A 412 -7.82 12.29 -13.10
N GLY A 413 -8.79 13.04 -13.64
CA GLY A 413 -8.77 14.50 -13.59
C GLY A 413 -8.96 15.00 -12.16
N CYS A 414 -7.91 15.58 -11.57
CA CYS A 414 -7.81 15.99 -10.16
C CYS A 414 -7.85 17.49 -10.04
N LEU A 415 -8.59 18.00 -9.05
CA LEU A 415 -8.69 19.44 -8.76
C LEU A 415 -7.72 19.89 -7.65
N THR A 416 -7.10 18.95 -6.94
CA THR A 416 -6.16 19.23 -5.85
C THR A 416 -4.91 18.36 -5.94
N GLU A 417 -3.78 18.92 -5.50
CA GLU A 417 -2.49 18.23 -5.44
C GLU A 417 -2.55 16.97 -4.56
N LYS A 418 -3.30 16.99 -3.47
CA LYS A 418 -3.47 15.84 -2.57
C LYS A 418 -4.09 14.65 -3.30
N ILE A 419 -5.19 14.85 -4.00
CA ILE A 419 -5.87 13.79 -4.76
C ILE A 419 -5.01 13.33 -5.94
N TYR A 420 -4.32 14.26 -6.61
CA TYR A 420 -3.37 13.97 -7.68
C TYR A 420 -2.29 12.98 -7.21
N ARG A 421 -1.71 13.20 -6.03
CA ARG A 421 -0.73 12.28 -5.44
C ARG A 421 -1.37 10.97 -4.97
N GLN A 422 -2.52 11.03 -4.29
CA GLN A 422 -3.19 9.83 -3.77
C GLN A 422 -3.65 8.86 -4.88
N LEU A 423 -4.04 9.38 -6.03
CA LEU A 423 -4.42 8.53 -7.17
C LEU A 423 -3.23 7.80 -7.79
N ALA A 424 -1.98 8.22 -7.51
CA ALA A 424 -0.78 7.50 -7.94
C ALA A 424 -0.71 6.06 -7.38
N LEU A 425 -1.42 5.74 -6.29
CA LEU A 425 -1.54 4.37 -5.75
C LEU A 425 -2.73 3.60 -6.34
N SER A 426 -3.57 4.21 -7.17
CA SER A 426 -4.75 3.55 -7.74
C SER A 426 -4.41 2.81 -9.02
N TRP A 427 -4.74 1.52 -9.10
CA TRP A 427 -4.44 0.68 -10.26
C TRP A 427 -5.02 1.26 -11.55
N GLY A 428 -4.22 1.27 -12.61
CA GLY A 428 -4.63 1.72 -13.94
C GLY A 428 -4.94 3.21 -14.07
N VAL A 429 -4.80 4.00 -12.99
CA VAL A 429 -5.09 5.44 -13.01
C VAL A 429 -3.83 6.23 -13.36
N ILE A 430 -3.97 7.13 -14.32
CA ILE A 430 -3.01 8.20 -14.61
C ILE A 430 -3.59 9.48 -14.01
N PRO A 431 -3.07 9.98 -12.89
CA PRO A 431 -3.52 11.26 -12.35
C PRO A 431 -3.17 12.40 -13.30
N LEU A 432 -4.09 13.34 -13.46
CA LEU A 432 -3.90 14.52 -14.28
C LEU A 432 -4.49 15.74 -13.55
N MET A 433 -3.69 16.79 -13.36
CA MET A 433 -4.21 18.04 -12.80
C MET A 433 -5.06 18.76 -13.84
N ILE A 434 -6.26 19.15 -13.44
CA ILE A 434 -7.19 19.94 -14.25
C ILE A 434 -7.71 21.13 -13.45
N GLU A 435 -8.12 22.19 -14.16
CA GLU A 435 -8.74 23.34 -13.53
C GLU A 435 -10.22 23.10 -13.23
N GLU A 436 -10.71 23.69 -12.14
CA GLU A 436 -12.13 23.68 -11.82
C GLU A 436 -12.91 24.54 -12.80
N LYS A 437 -14.00 24.00 -13.34
CA LYS A 437 -14.95 24.71 -14.21
C LYS A 437 -16.33 24.66 -13.57
N THR A 438 -17.14 25.66 -13.86
CA THR A 438 -18.51 25.78 -13.29
C THR A 438 -19.54 24.95 -14.06
N GLN A 439 -19.30 24.75 -15.36
CA GLN A 439 -20.17 23.97 -16.23
C GLN A 439 -19.57 22.60 -16.52
N ALA A 440 -20.41 21.57 -16.52
CA ALA A 440 -19.95 20.19 -16.70
C ALA A 440 -19.38 19.94 -18.11
N GLU A 441 -19.97 20.54 -19.14
CA GLU A 441 -19.49 20.39 -20.51
C GLU A 441 -18.11 21.02 -20.71
N GLU A 442 -17.90 22.25 -20.24
CA GLU A 442 -16.59 22.91 -20.28
C GLU A 442 -15.52 22.10 -19.56
N LEU A 443 -15.89 21.48 -18.41
CA LEU A 443 -14.99 20.65 -17.64
C LEU A 443 -14.61 19.36 -18.39
N PHE A 444 -15.55 18.77 -19.11
CA PHE A 444 -15.29 17.57 -19.91
C PHE A 444 -14.39 17.87 -21.10
N ASP A 445 -14.69 18.93 -21.85
CA ASP A 445 -13.87 19.33 -22.97
C ASP A 445 -12.45 19.69 -22.52
N TYR A 446 -12.32 20.46 -21.43
CA TYR A 446 -11.02 20.76 -20.84
C TYR A 446 -10.25 19.50 -20.39
N ALA A 447 -10.92 18.51 -19.79
CA ALA A 447 -10.29 17.28 -19.37
C ALA A 447 -9.77 16.45 -20.55
N VAL A 448 -10.51 16.44 -21.68
CA VAL A 448 -10.07 15.79 -22.93
C VAL A 448 -8.86 16.52 -23.53
N ASP A 449 -8.93 17.85 -23.62
CA ASP A 449 -7.82 18.68 -24.14
C ASP A 449 -6.55 18.53 -23.28
N ALA A 450 -6.71 18.51 -21.96
CA ALA A 450 -5.59 18.28 -21.04
C ALA A 450 -4.97 16.89 -21.19
N ALA A 451 -5.78 15.88 -21.43
CA ALA A 451 -5.31 14.51 -21.67
C ALA A 451 -4.57 14.40 -23.02
N GLU A 452 -5.05 15.09 -24.05
CA GLU A 452 -4.37 15.19 -25.36
C GLU A 452 -3.04 15.94 -25.20
N ALA A 453 -3.04 17.10 -24.55
CA ALA A 453 -1.84 17.89 -24.31
C ALA A 453 -0.77 17.14 -23.50
N ALA A 454 -1.19 16.26 -22.59
CA ALA A 454 -0.31 15.36 -21.84
C ALA A 454 0.19 14.15 -22.67
N GLY A 455 -0.25 13.99 -23.91
CA GLY A 455 0.13 12.89 -24.80
C GLY A 455 -0.41 11.53 -24.36
N ILE A 456 -1.49 11.50 -23.58
CA ILE A 456 -2.11 10.25 -23.10
C ILE A 456 -3.10 9.72 -24.14
N ILE A 457 -3.77 10.62 -24.84
CA ILE A 457 -4.67 10.34 -25.96
C ILE A 457 -4.28 11.19 -27.18
N SER A 458 -4.78 10.84 -28.33
CA SER A 458 -4.54 11.53 -29.60
C SER A 458 -5.84 12.08 -30.20
N LYS A 459 -5.75 13.06 -31.08
CA LYS A 459 -6.91 13.54 -31.86
C LYS A 459 -7.54 12.38 -32.62
N GLY A 460 -8.87 12.31 -32.58
CA GLY A 460 -9.65 11.23 -33.19
C GLY A 460 -9.86 10.01 -32.28
N ASP A 461 -9.21 9.95 -31.10
CA ASP A 461 -9.44 8.88 -30.14
C ASP A 461 -10.82 8.98 -29.51
N VAL A 462 -11.50 7.83 -29.40
CA VAL A 462 -12.75 7.73 -28.65
C VAL A 462 -12.43 7.60 -27.16
N VAL A 463 -13.04 8.46 -26.34
CA VAL A 463 -12.91 8.43 -24.89
C VAL A 463 -14.28 8.33 -24.21
N VAL A 464 -14.32 7.67 -23.06
CA VAL A 464 -15.53 7.60 -22.21
C VAL A 464 -15.29 8.44 -20.96
N LEU A 465 -16.12 9.45 -20.76
CA LEU A 465 -16.07 10.33 -19.59
C LEU A 465 -17.09 9.89 -18.55
N THR A 466 -16.74 10.01 -17.28
CA THR A 466 -17.67 9.79 -16.17
C THR A 466 -17.41 10.76 -15.03
N ALA A 467 -18.48 11.27 -14.46
CA ALA A 467 -18.43 12.26 -13.39
C ALA A 467 -19.70 12.21 -12.50
N GLY A 468 -19.68 12.97 -11.41
CA GLY A 468 -20.85 13.29 -10.60
C GLY A 468 -21.42 14.65 -10.98
N VAL A 469 -22.70 14.71 -11.30
CA VAL A 469 -23.44 15.95 -11.58
C VAL A 469 -24.57 16.07 -10.56
N PRO A 470 -24.81 17.25 -9.94
CA PRO A 470 -24.08 18.52 -10.12
C PRO A 470 -22.65 18.47 -9.64
N LEU A 471 -21.78 19.26 -10.30
CA LEU A 471 -20.37 19.36 -9.95
C LEU A 471 -20.18 19.82 -8.50
N GLY A 472 -19.10 19.35 -7.87
CA GLY A 472 -18.76 19.74 -6.49
C GLY A 472 -19.40 18.90 -5.38
N VAL A 473 -20.38 18.03 -5.68
CA VAL A 473 -20.99 17.11 -4.71
C VAL A 473 -20.21 15.79 -4.73
N SER A 474 -19.55 15.46 -3.62
CA SER A 474 -18.75 14.24 -3.53
C SER A 474 -19.66 12.98 -3.46
N GLY A 475 -19.29 11.93 -4.20
CA GLY A 475 -19.93 10.62 -4.10
C GLY A 475 -21.12 10.37 -5.04
N THR A 476 -21.39 11.27 -5.97
CA THR A 476 -22.55 11.21 -6.89
C THR A 476 -22.13 10.88 -8.33
N THR A 477 -21.29 9.87 -8.56
CA THR A 477 -21.00 9.43 -9.95
C THR A 477 -22.27 8.92 -10.60
N ASN A 478 -22.85 9.70 -11.55
CA ASN A 478 -24.17 9.46 -12.14
C ASN A 478 -24.27 9.77 -13.64
N LEU A 479 -23.16 10.14 -14.29
CA LEU A 479 -23.11 10.53 -15.70
C LEU A 479 -22.05 9.74 -16.45
N ILE A 480 -22.37 9.33 -17.68
CA ILE A 480 -21.45 8.80 -18.68
C ILE A 480 -21.63 9.61 -19.97
N LYS A 481 -20.53 10.03 -20.60
CA LYS A 481 -20.49 10.70 -21.90
C LYS A 481 -19.43 10.00 -22.78
N VAL A 482 -19.74 9.81 -24.05
CA VAL A 482 -18.75 9.42 -25.06
C VAL A 482 -18.34 10.64 -25.85
N GLN A 483 -17.05 10.80 -26.10
CA GLN A 483 -16.53 11.93 -26.86
C GLN A 483 -15.36 11.48 -27.72
N VAL A 484 -15.17 12.12 -28.88
CA VAL A 484 -13.98 11.99 -29.71
C VAL A 484 -13.04 13.14 -29.37
N ALA A 485 -11.77 12.86 -29.13
CA ALA A 485 -10.76 13.86 -28.82
C ALA A 485 -10.47 14.74 -30.04
N GLY A 486 -10.28 16.04 -29.80
CA GLY A 486 -10.09 17.05 -30.83
C GLY A 486 -11.38 17.77 -31.23
N HIS A 487 -11.24 18.95 -31.88
CA HIS A 487 -12.38 19.72 -32.37
C HIS A 487 -12.86 19.15 -33.70
N ILE A 488 -14.17 18.95 -33.84
CA ILE A 488 -14.79 18.65 -35.12
C ILE A 488 -14.75 19.92 -35.97
N LEU A 489 -13.88 19.96 -36.97
CA LEU A 489 -13.77 21.08 -37.89
C LEU A 489 -14.83 21.02 -39.00
N VAL A 490 -15.26 19.82 -39.38
CA VAL A 490 -16.23 19.58 -40.42
C VAL A 490 -17.00 18.29 -40.11
N GLU A 491 -18.31 18.36 -40.19
CA GLU A 491 -19.21 17.19 -40.12
C GLU A 491 -19.80 16.92 -41.52
N GLY A 492 -19.61 15.70 -42.02
CA GLY A 492 -20.14 15.27 -43.30
C GLY A 492 -21.19 14.16 -43.13
N GLN A 493 -22.24 14.16 -43.94
CA GLN A 493 -23.16 13.04 -44.06
C GLN A 493 -22.65 12.03 -45.08
N GLY A 494 -22.29 10.83 -44.63
CA GLY A 494 -21.91 9.71 -45.47
C GLY A 494 -23.11 8.94 -45.98
N ILE A 495 -23.12 8.60 -47.26
CA ILE A 495 -24.11 7.70 -47.87
C ILE A 495 -23.40 6.39 -48.24
N GLY A 496 -23.67 5.31 -47.52
CA GLY A 496 -23.08 3.99 -47.77
C GLY A 496 -22.82 3.15 -46.53
N THR A 497 -22.40 1.91 -46.73
CA THR A 497 -22.15 0.91 -45.70
C THR A 497 -20.67 0.79 -45.30
N GLN A 498 -19.75 1.43 -46.05
CA GLN A 498 -18.34 1.39 -45.72
C GLN A 498 -17.94 2.50 -44.73
N LYS A 499 -17.30 2.11 -43.64
CA LYS A 499 -16.65 3.03 -42.74
C LYS A 499 -15.20 3.24 -43.16
N ILE A 500 -14.82 4.49 -43.45
CA ILE A 500 -13.44 4.90 -43.71
C ILE A 500 -13.02 5.75 -42.51
N SER A 501 -11.93 5.38 -41.86
CA SER A 501 -11.26 6.19 -40.87
C SER A 501 -9.97 6.73 -41.43
N ALA A 502 -9.85 8.07 -41.55
CA ALA A 502 -8.67 8.72 -42.12
C ALA A 502 -8.48 10.09 -41.47
N ASN A 503 -7.27 10.61 -41.52
CA ASN A 503 -7.00 11.99 -41.11
C ASN A 503 -7.58 12.97 -42.16
N LEU A 504 -8.36 13.96 -41.70
CA LEU A 504 -8.85 15.02 -42.57
C LEU A 504 -7.75 16.05 -42.79
N CYS A 505 -7.42 16.31 -44.03
CA CYS A 505 -6.56 17.41 -44.44
C CYS A 505 -7.44 18.60 -44.88
N VAL A 506 -7.35 19.71 -44.17
CA VAL A 506 -8.07 20.96 -44.53
C VAL A 506 -7.13 21.81 -45.36
N CYS A 507 -7.45 22.03 -46.63
CA CYS A 507 -6.74 22.96 -47.50
C CYS A 507 -7.35 24.38 -47.33
N HIS A 508 -6.53 25.38 -47.07
CA HIS A 508 -6.94 26.75 -46.93
C HIS A 508 -7.01 27.55 -48.26
N ASN A 509 -6.54 26.98 -49.35
CA ASN A 509 -6.60 27.59 -50.67
C ASN A 509 -7.24 26.64 -51.65
N GLU A 510 -8.07 27.14 -52.55
CA GLU A 510 -8.54 26.45 -53.74
C GLU A 510 -7.36 26.31 -54.71
N GLU A 511 -6.69 25.17 -54.74
CA GLU A 511 -5.89 24.67 -55.86
C GLU A 511 -6.19 23.18 -56.09
#